data_75718b2f1b381445d402a367fe991adc
#
_entry.id   75718b2f1b381445d402a367fe991adc
#
_cell.length_a   1.000
_cell.length_b   1.000
_cell.length_c   1.000
_cell.angle_alpha   90.00
_cell.angle_beta   90.00
_cell.angle_gamma   90.00
#
_symmetry.space_group_name_H-M   'P 1'
#
loop_
_entity.id
_entity.type
_entity.pdbx_description
1 polymer ?
#
loop_
_entity_poly.entity_id
_entity_poly.type
_entity_poly.pdbx_seq_one_letter_code
_entity_poly.pdbx_strand_id
1 'polypeptide(L)'
;MCERCDMREASTIEKRRRFLTASAAMAAMTFGGAGAFSGVAYADAVTKAKRDKLTPDDVLSLMKKGNTRFKNGRRADHNYLAQQRATASGQYPLAVLLSCIDSRAPAETIMDLRIGDIFNCRVAGNVENPDILGSMEFACKLAGAKVVLVMGHTACGAIKGAIDNAELGNLTGLLAKIKPAVAGTTHTGDRTSNNYSFVDAVARKNVDMTITSIRKASPVLAGMESSGAIKIAGAMYGLQTGVVDFFDV
;
A
#
# COMPACT_ATOMS: atom_id res chain seq x y z
N MET A 1 27.33 -15.66 53.16
CA MET A 1 27.55 -15.10 51.82
C MET A 1 28.47 -16.08 51.11
N CYS A 2 28.01 -16.64 50.00
CA CYS A 2 28.56 -17.91 49.47
C CYS A 2 29.57 -17.61 48.33
N GLU A 3 30.86 -17.72 48.61
CA GLU A 3 31.99 -17.56 47.64
C GLU A 3 31.94 -18.53 46.46
N ARG A 4 31.06 -19.52 46.44
CA ARG A 4 30.91 -20.47 45.33
C ARG A 4 30.03 -19.96 44.17
N CYS A 5 29.29 -18.89 44.35
CA CYS A 5 28.47 -18.31 43.24
C CYS A 5 29.30 -17.44 42.31
N ASP A 6 30.26 -16.67 42.82
CA ASP A 6 31.07 -15.75 42.03
C ASP A 6 32.06 -16.45 41.06
N MET A 7 32.58 -17.61 41.44
CA MET A 7 33.52 -18.35 40.58
C MET A 7 32.86 -19.04 39.37
N ARG A 8 31.55 -19.31 39.43
CA ARG A 8 30.82 -19.90 38.28
C ARG A 8 30.46 -18.88 37.21
N GLU A 9 30.18 -17.66 37.61
CA GLU A 9 29.85 -16.57 36.68
C GLU A 9 31.09 -16.08 35.93
N ALA A 10 32.23 -15.94 36.59
CA ALA A 10 33.49 -15.56 35.97
C ALA A 10 33.97 -16.58 34.92
N SER A 11 33.79 -17.88 35.15
CA SER A 11 34.19 -18.95 34.21
C SER A 11 33.30 -19.00 32.99
N THR A 12 32.05 -18.58 33.10
CA THR A 12 31.09 -18.57 31.97
C THR A 12 31.34 -17.39 31.02
N ILE A 13 31.76 -16.25 31.58
CA ILE A 13 32.11 -15.05 30.79
C ILE A 13 33.41 -15.26 30.03
N GLU A 14 34.40 -15.92 30.62
CA GLU A 14 35.68 -16.20 29.98
C GLU A 14 35.56 -17.25 28.85
N LYS A 15 34.70 -18.25 29.01
CA LYS A 15 34.38 -19.22 27.96
C LYS A 15 33.63 -18.57 26.76
N ARG A 16 32.77 -17.60 26.99
CA ARG A 16 32.09 -16.83 25.94
C ARG A 16 33.06 -15.92 25.18
N ARG A 17 34.02 -15.31 25.83
CA ARG A 17 35.06 -14.50 25.19
C ARG A 17 36.00 -15.33 24.30
N ARG A 18 36.40 -16.54 24.70
CA ARG A 18 37.24 -17.44 23.89
C ARG A 18 36.52 -17.99 22.64
N PHE A 19 35.18 -18.11 22.68
CA PHE A 19 34.42 -18.55 21.51
C PHE A 19 34.33 -17.48 20.42
N LEU A 20 34.41 -16.20 20.77
CA LEU A 20 34.33 -15.07 19.85
C LEU A 20 35.69 -14.70 19.20
N THR A 21 36.82 -15.17 19.75
CA THR A 21 38.15 -14.90 19.21
C THR A 21 38.71 -16.03 18.32
N ALA A 22 38.09 -17.20 18.34
CA ALA A 22 38.54 -18.35 17.51
C ALA A 22 37.93 -18.39 16.09
N SER A 23 37.03 -17.47 15.74
CA SER A 23 36.36 -17.44 14.42
C SER A 23 36.98 -16.44 13.43
N ALA A 24 38.11 -15.81 13.75
CA ALA A 24 38.71 -14.77 12.91
C ALA A 24 39.93 -15.21 12.10
N ALA A 25 40.25 -16.49 12.05
CA ALA A 25 41.45 -16.96 11.31
C ALA A 25 41.15 -18.30 10.64
N MET A 26 40.40 -18.32 9.55
CA MET A 26 40.50 -19.29 8.43
C MET A 26 39.40 -19.00 7.41
N ALA A 27 39.75 -18.43 6.29
CA ALA A 27 39.26 -18.74 4.96
C ALA A 27 39.67 -17.64 3.95
N ALA A 28 40.96 -17.57 3.67
CA ALA A 28 41.40 -17.12 2.37
C ALA A 28 41.62 -18.38 1.54
N MET A 29 40.59 -18.88 0.84
CA MET A 29 40.76 -19.79 -0.30
C MET A 29 39.70 -19.48 -1.34
N THR A 30 40.21 -19.03 -2.46
CA THR A 30 39.63 -18.88 -3.79
C THR A 30 38.61 -19.92 -4.15
N PHE A 31 37.38 -19.47 -4.50
CA PHE A 31 36.57 -20.12 -5.52
C PHE A 31 36.01 -19.03 -6.42
N GLY A 32 36.42 -19.07 -7.68
CA GLY A 32 35.89 -18.22 -8.73
C GLY A 32 34.44 -18.60 -9.08
N GLY A 33 33.68 -17.61 -9.46
CA GLY A 33 32.50 -17.77 -10.30
C GLY A 33 31.21 -18.22 -9.63
N ALA A 34 30.56 -17.34 -8.89
CA ALA A 34 29.11 -17.31 -8.77
C ALA A 34 28.69 -15.86 -8.64
N GLY A 35 27.87 -15.38 -9.56
CA GLY A 35 27.42 -14.00 -9.61
C GLY A 35 26.87 -13.56 -8.27
N ALA A 36 27.53 -12.60 -7.66
CA ALA A 36 26.98 -11.86 -6.54
C ALA A 36 25.72 -11.14 -7.05
N PHE A 37 24.56 -11.72 -6.80
CA PHE A 37 23.34 -10.95 -6.72
C PHE A 37 23.54 -9.98 -5.55
N SER A 38 24.12 -8.83 -5.85
CA SER A 38 24.08 -7.67 -4.98
C SER A 38 22.60 -7.32 -4.87
N GLY A 39 21.92 -7.85 -3.85
CA GLY A 39 20.64 -7.33 -3.42
C GLY A 39 20.89 -5.86 -3.11
N VAL A 40 20.50 -4.98 -4.01
CA VAL A 40 20.49 -3.54 -3.74
C VAL A 40 19.52 -3.38 -2.58
N ALA A 41 20.06 -3.24 -1.37
CA ALA A 41 19.25 -2.92 -0.21
C ALA A 41 18.54 -1.60 -0.53
N TYR A 42 17.22 -1.66 -0.71
CA TYR A 42 16.39 -0.48 -0.97
C TYR A 42 16.31 0.39 0.30
N ALA A 43 17.42 1.04 0.63
CA ALA A 43 17.51 1.98 1.76
C ALA A 43 17.18 3.43 1.37
N ASP A 44 17.22 3.75 0.06
CA ASP A 44 17.07 5.12 -0.41
C ASP A 44 15.62 5.57 -0.45
N ALA A 45 15.27 6.54 0.39
CA ALA A 45 13.99 7.25 0.32
C ALA A 45 13.86 8.02 -1.01
N VAL A 46 12.61 8.22 -1.46
CA VAL A 46 12.34 9.14 -2.58
C VAL A 46 12.75 10.56 -2.16
N THR A 47 13.57 11.22 -2.97
CA THR A 47 13.90 12.64 -2.78
C THR A 47 12.97 13.52 -3.59
N LYS A 48 12.86 14.82 -3.20
CA LYS A 48 12.09 15.80 -3.97
C LYS A 48 12.51 15.83 -5.44
N ALA A 49 13.82 15.85 -5.71
CA ALA A 49 14.36 15.90 -7.06
C ALA A 49 14.02 14.64 -7.90
N LYS A 50 13.95 13.46 -7.28
CA LYS A 50 13.50 12.23 -7.95
C LYS A 50 12.00 12.28 -8.25
N ARG A 51 11.17 12.62 -7.23
CA ARG A 51 9.71 12.71 -7.40
C ARG A 51 9.32 13.73 -8.48
N ASP A 52 9.93 14.92 -8.46
CA ASP A 52 9.55 16.01 -9.37
C ASP A 52 9.82 15.69 -10.85
N LYS A 53 10.74 14.75 -11.13
CA LYS A 53 11.03 14.26 -12.48
C LYS A 53 10.04 13.21 -12.99
N LEU A 54 9.24 12.60 -12.11
CA LEU A 54 8.30 11.57 -12.47
C LEU A 54 7.00 12.19 -13.00
N THR A 55 6.47 11.58 -14.06
CA THR A 55 5.11 11.81 -14.54
C THR A 55 4.11 10.97 -13.74
N PRO A 56 2.80 11.28 -13.77
CA PRO A 56 1.78 10.41 -13.18
C PRO A 56 1.83 8.97 -13.71
N ASP A 57 2.10 8.78 -15.01
CA ASP A 57 2.18 7.45 -15.63
C ASP A 57 3.43 6.68 -15.19
N ASP A 58 4.56 7.36 -14.94
CA ASP A 58 5.74 6.73 -14.33
C ASP A 58 5.41 6.18 -12.94
N VAL A 59 4.67 6.93 -12.12
CA VAL A 59 4.26 6.51 -10.78
C VAL A 59 3.34 5.29 -10.85
N LEU A 60 2.33 5.28 -11.73
CA LEU A 60 1.48 4.10 -11.95
C LEU A 60 2.28 2.89 -12.43
N SER A 61 3.27 3.10 -13.33
CA SER A 61 4.17 2.04 -13.78
C SER A 61 4.99 1.45 -12.63
N LEU A 62 5.49 2.28 -11.71
CA LEU A 62 6.21 1.82 -10.52
C LEU A 62 5.33 0.94 -9.63
N MET A 63 4.07 1.34 -9.39
CA MET A 63 3.10 0.56 -8.62
C MET A 63 2.77 -0.78 -9.29
N LYS A 64 2.53 -0.80 -10.61
CA LYS A 64 2.29 -2.01 -11.40
C LYS A 64 3.47 -2.98 -11.32
N LYS A 65 4.70 -2.48 -11.47
CA LYS A 65 5.93 -3.28 -11.32
C LYS A 65 6.08 -3.83 -9.91
N GLY A 66 5.75 -3.03 -8.89
CA GLY A 66 5.76 -3.45 -7.49
C GLY A 66 4.79 -4.60 -7.23
N ASN A 67 3.53 -4.47 -7.69
CA ASN A 67 2.57 -5.56 -7.58
C ASN A 67 3.01 -6.82 -8.34
N THR A 68 3.65 -6.67 -9.50
CA THR A 68 4.22 -7.81 -10.23
C THR A 68 5.29 -8.54 -9.40
N ARG A 69 6.15 -7.82 -8.66
CA ARG A 69 7.12 -8.44 -7.75
C ARG A 69 6.44 -9.15 -6.59
N PHE A 70 5.44 -8.49 -5.96
CA PHE A 70 4.66 -9.05 -4.86
C PHE A 70 4.01 -10.38 -5.23
N LYS A 71 3.21 -10.41 -6.31
CA LYS A 71 2.48 -11.62 -6.73
C LYS A 71 3.40 -12.77 -7.15
N ASN A 72 4.63 -12.47 -7.58
CA ASN A 72 5.60 -13.48 -7.99
C ASN A 72 6.53 -13.92 -6.84
N GLY A 73 6.28 -13.47 -5.59
CA GLY A 73 7.14 -13.80 -4.45
C GLY A 73 8.55 -13.22 -4.54
N ARG A 74 8.76 -12.16 -5.33
CA ARG A 74 10.06 -11.54 -5.61
C ARG A 74 10.12 -10.09 -5.12
N ARG A 75 9.52 -9.82 -3.95
CA ARG A 75 9.56 -8.50 -3.32
C ARG A 75 11.02 -8.05 -3.12
N ALA A 76 11.22 -6.74 -3.21
CA ALA A 76 12.51 -6.14 -2.87
C ALA A 76 12.85 -6.38 -1.39
N ASP A 77 14.14 -6.42 -1.07
CA ASP A 77 14.58 -6.45 0.32
C ASP A 77 14.45 -5.05 0.94
N HIS A 78 13.54 -4.90 1.91
CA HIS A 78 13.21 -3.66 2.56
C HIS A 78 13.91 -3.53 3.92
N ASN A 79 14.90 -2.65 4.03
CA ASN A 79 15.42 -2.25 5.33
C ASN A 79 14.53 -1.13 5.93
N TYR A 80 13.43 -1.51 6.59
CA TYR A 80 12.45 -0.57 7.14
C TYR A 80 13.04 0.41 8.15
N LEU A 81 14.01 -0.01 8.96
CA LEU A 81 14.67 0.90 9.91
C LEU A 81 15.54 1.95 9.20
N ALA A 82 16.20 1.58 8.11
CA ALA A 82 16.94 2.54 7.30
C ALA A 82 15.98 3.50 6.58
N GLN A 83 14.87 3.01 6.03
CA GLN A 83 13.84 3.82 5.38
C GLN A 83 13.19 4.80 6.37
N GLN A 84 12.86 4.35 7.57
CA GLN A 84 12.32 5.19 8.65
C GLN A 84 13.29 6.33 8.99
N ARG A 85 14.57 6.06 9.17
CA ARG A 85 15.58 7.11 9.43
C ARG A 85 15.73 8.07 8.25
N ALA A 86 15.71 7.55 7.00
CA ALA A 86 15.88 8.36 5.81
C ALA A 86 14.69 9.31 5.54
N THR A 87 13.50 8.97 6.05
CA THR A 87 12.27 9.78 5.87
C THR A 87 11.91 10.64 7.07
N ALA A 88 12.62 10.50 8.21
CA ALA A 88 12.27 11.17 9.47
C ALA A 88 12.29 12.72 9.38
N SER A 89 13.16 13.29 8.56
CA SER A 89 13.29 14.76 8.40
C SER A 89 12.44 15.33 7.26
N GLY A 90 11.80 14.47 6.43
CA GLY A 90 10.96 14.92 5.32
C GLY A 90 10.50 13.76 4.45
N GLN A 91 9.37 13.94 3.79
CA GLN A 91 8.77 12.93 2.91
C GLN A 91 8.40 13.54 1.56
N TYR A 92 8.55 12.75 0.51
CA TYR A 92 8.26 13.15 -0.88
C TYR A 92 7.46 12.04 -1.57
N PRO A 93 6.20 11.81 -1.12
CA PRO A 93 5.39 10.71 -1.61
C PRO A 93 5.06 10.86 -3.09
N LEU A 94 4.95 9.73 -3.76
CA LEU A 94 4.64 9.64 -5.19
C LEU A 94 3.14 9.71 -5.44
N ALA A 95 2.35 9.18 -4.51
CA ALA A 95 0.90 9.06 -4.64
C ALA A 95 0.18 9.19 -3.30
N VAL A 96 -1.12 9.40 -3.38
CA VAL A 96 -2.08 9.13 -2.30
C VAL A 96 -3.04 8.03 -2.73
N LEU A 97 -3.26 7.06 -1.85
CA LEU A 97 -4.09 5.90 -2.12
C LEU A 97 -5.28 5.87 -1.16
N LEU A 98 -6.49 5.73 -1.71
CA LEU A 98 -7.70 5.44 -0.96
C LEU A 98 -8.07 3.98 -1.13
N SER A 99 -8.04 3.21 -0.04
CA SER A 99 -8.41 1.80 -0.04
C SER A 99 -9.37 1.43 1.09
N CYS A 100 -9.86 0.19 1.05
CA CYS A 100 -10.63 -0.36 2.16
C CYS A 100 -9.77 -0.57 3.41
N ILE A 101 -10.39 -0.52 4.60
CA ILE A 101 -9.74 -0.91 5.86
C ILE A 101 -9.44 -2.41 5.97
N ASP A 102 -9.83 -3.23 4.99
CA ASP A 102 -9.63 -4.68 4.99
C ASP A 102 -8.19 -5.03 5.31
N SER A 103 -7.98 -5.81 6.38
CA SER A 103 -6.65 -6.14 6.91
C SER A 103 -5.79 -6.95 5.93
N ARG A 104 -6.41 -7.56 4.92
CA ARG A 104 -5.75 -8.38 3.89
C ARG A 104 -5.25 -7.54 2.69
N ALA A 105 -5.55 -6.23 2.65
CA ALA A 105 -5.21 -5.32 1.55
C ALA A 105 -4.27 -4.17 1.98
N PRO A 106 -3.08 -4.45 2.57
CA PRO A 106 -2.10 -3.44 2.91
C PRO A 106 -1.38 -2.95 1.64
N ALA A 107 -1.71 -1.75 1.18
CA ALA A 107 -1.30 -1.22 -0.12
C ALA A 107 0.22 -1.22 -0.34
N GLU A 108 1.00 -0.80 0.67
CA GLU A 108 2.46 -0.76 0.59
C GLU A 108 3.04 -2.16 0.37
N THR A 109 2.46 -3.16 1.05
CA THR A 109 2.92 -4.55 0.94
C THR A 109 2.61 -5.13 -0.43
N ILE A 110 1.36 -4.96 -0.92
CA ILE A 110 0.91 -5.55 -2.19
C ILE A 110 1.46 -4.83 -3.42
N MET A 111 1.92 -3.60 -3.27
CA MET A 111 2.61 -2.83 -4.32
C MET A 111 4.12 -2.75 -4.11
N ASP A 112 4.66 -3.50 -3.13
CA ASP A 112 6.10 -3.57 -2.83
C ASP A 112 6.74 -2.18 -2.72
N LEU A 113 6.09 -1.29 -1.94
CA LEU A 113 6.49 0.10 -1.73
C LEU A 113 7.23 0.27 -0.40
N ARG A 114 7.96 1.37 -0.28
CA ARG A 114 8.79 1.71 0.88
C ARG A 114 8.04 2.67 1.82
N ILE A 115 8.54 2.78 3.05
CA ILE A 115 8.12 3.85 3.96
C ILE A 115 8.39 5.21 3.30
N GLY A 116 7.34 6.04 3.20
CA GLY A 116 7.40 7.38 2.60
C GLY A 116 7.10 7.46 1.10
N ASP A 117 6.88 6.32 0.42
CA ASP A 117 6.55 6.33 -1.02
C ASP A 117 5.13 6.79 -1.30
N ILE A 118 4.16 6.52 -0.42
CA ILE A 118 2.75 6.92 -0.58
C ILE A 118 2.12 7.42 0.71
N PHE A 119 1.08 8.24 0.56
CA PHE A 119 0.08 8.46 1.60
C PHE A 119 -1.02 7.42 1.51
N ASN A 120 -1.50 6.94 2.65
CA ASN A 120 -2.59 5.98 2.75
C ASN A 120 -3.81 6.58 3.45
N CYS A 121 -4.93 6.61 2.73
CA CYS A 121 -6.26 6.85 3.27
C CYS A 121 -7.02 5.52 3.27
N ARG A 122 -7.60 5.11 4.40
CA ARG A 122 -8.34 3.85 4.49
C ARG A 122 -9.67 4.04 5.18
N VAL A 123 -10.73 3.58 4.50
CA VAL A 123 -12.09 3.55 5.04
C VAL A 123 -12.83 2.34 4.45
N ALA A 124 -13.75 1.74 5.21
CA ALA A 124 -14.51 0.58 4.73
C ALA A 124 -15.21 0.92 3.39
N GLY A 125 -15.00 0.05 2.38
CA GLY A 125 -15.53 0.25 1.03
C GLY A 125 -14.89 1.38 0.25
N ASN A 126 -13.73 1.90 0.63
CA ASN A 126 -12.96 2.93 -0.10
C ASN A 126 -13.79 4.12 -0.61
N VAL A 127 -14.81 4.55 0.17
CA VAL A 127 -15.65 5.72 -0.12
C VAL A 127 -14.95 7.00 0.32
N GLU A 128 -15.23 8.12 -0.36
CA GLU A 128 -14.70 9.43 0.04
C GLU A 128 -15.54 10.09 1.13
N ASN A 129 -14.92 11.05 1.81
CA ASN A 129 -15.55 12.00 2.72
C ASN A 129 -14.73 13.30 2.78
N PRO A 130 -15.21 14.38 3.41
CA PRO A 130 -14.49 15.65 3.45
C PRO A 130 -13.05 15.56 3.98
N ASP A 131 -12.80 14.75 5.02
CA ASP A 131 -11.46 14.60 5.61
C ASP A 131 -10.50 13.86 4.68
N ILE A 132 -11.00 12.83 3.97
CA ILE A 132 -10.23 12.11 2.93
C ILE A 132 -9.93 13.03 1.75
N LEU A 133 -10.92 13.83 1.29
CA LEU A 133 -10.71 14.80 0.21
C LEU A 133 -9.66 15.84 0.60
N GLY A 134 -9.76 16.43 1.79
CA GLY A 134 -8.73 17.36 2.30
C GLY A 134 -7.35 16.74 2.38
N SER A 135 -7.27 15.47 2.80
CA SER A 135 -6.00 14.72 2.82
C SER A 135 -5.42 14.50 1.43
N MET A 136 -6.26 14.20 0.42
CA MET A 136 -5.83 14.07 -0.98
C MET A 136 -5.36 15.41 -1.56
N GLU A 137 -6.06 16.50 -1.25
CA GLU A 137 -5.65 17.87 -1.66
C GLU A 137 -4.31 18.24 -1.04
N PHE A 138 -4.10 17.99 0.25
CA PHE A 138 -2.82 18.13 0.91
C PHE A 138 -1.73 17.31 0.21
N ALA A 139 -2.00 16.03 -0.05
CA ALA A 139 -1.04 15.13 -0.67
C ALA A 139 -0.61 15.61 -2.07
N CYS A 140 -1.56 16.03 -2.91
CA CYS A 140 -1.28 16.42 -4.29
C CYS A 140 -0.79 17.87 -4.38
N LYS A 141 -1.51 18.83 -3.77
CA LYS A 141 -1.23 20.25 -3.94
C LYS A 141 -0.04 20.75 -3.13
N LEU A 142 0.12 20.25 -1.90
CA LEU A 142 1.17 20.73 -0.98
C LEU A 142 2.36 19.77 -0.94
N ALA A 143 2.14 18.47 -0.83
CA ALA A 143 3.22 17.49 -0.76
C ALA A 143 3.70 17.00 -2.14
N GLY A 144 2.97 17.29 -3.22
CA GLY A 144 3.40 17.06 -4.62
C GLY A 144 3.25 15.64 -5.12
N ALA A 145 2.36 14.83 -4.52
CA ALA A 145 1.99 13.52 -5.04
C ALA A 145 1.41 13.65 -6.47
N LYS A 146 1.72 12.68 -7.32
CA LYS A 146 1.39 12.70 -8.75
C LYS A 146 0.14 11.86 -9.09
N VAL A 147 -0.27 10.96 -8.21
CA VAL A 147 -1.38 10.04 -8.44
C VAL A 147 -2.32 10.02 -7.24
N VAL A 148 -3.61 10.09 -7.51
CA VAL A 148 -4.68 9.66 -6.59
C VAL A 148 -5.13 8.29 -7.08
N LEU A 149 -4.91 7.24 -6.30
CA LEU A 149 -5.34 5.88 -6.63
C LEU A 149 -6.48 5.46 -5.72
N VAL A 150 -7.64 5.13 -6.29
CA VAL A 150 -8.75 4.53 -5.56
C VAL A 150 -8.74 3.02 -5.81
N MET A 151 -8.51 2.25 -4.75
CA MET A 151 -8.38 0.80 -4.86
C MET A 151 -9.47 0.07 -4.09
N GLY A 152 -10.33 -0.64 -4.83
CA GLY A 152 -11.24 -1.65 -4.29
C GLY A 152 -10.57 -3.02 -4.17
N HIS A 153 -11.29 -3.99 -3.65
CA HIS A 153 -10.81 -5.38 -3.60
C HIS A 153 -11.96 -6.37 -3.70
N THR A 154 -11.66 -7.60 -4.11
CA THR A 154 -12.64 -8.69 -4.20
C THR A 154 -13.16 -9.09 -2.82
N ALA A 155 -14.37 -9.63 -2.77
CA ALA A 155 -15.02 -10.12 -1.56
C ALA A 155 -15.11 -9.08 -0.40
N CYS A 156 -15.28 -7.79 -0.73
CA CYS A 156 -15.30 -6.70 0.24
C CYS A 156 -16.49 -6.78 1.19
N GLY A 157 -16.21 -6.80 2.51
CA GLY A 157 -17.26 -6.89 3.53
C GLY A 157 -18.20 -5.68 3.56
N ALA A 158 -17.70 -4.47 3.31
CA ALA A 158 -18.55 -3.27 3.23
C ALA A 158 -19.49 -3.30 2.02
N ILE A 159 -19.02 -3.82 0.89
CA ILE A 159 -19.89 -4.03 -0.30
C ILE A 159 -20.98 -5.06 0.00
N LYS A 160 -20.63 -6.19 0.63
CA LYS A 160 -21.61 -7.18 1.07
C LYS A 160 -22.65 -6.58 2.01
N GLY A 161 -22.20 -5.81 3.03
CA GLY A 161 -23.08 -5.12 3.95
C GLY A 161 -24.04 -4.14 3.25
N ALA A 162 -23.58 -3.43 2.23
CA ALA A 162 -24.43 -2.52 1.45
C ALA A 162 -25.47 -3.27 0.60
N ILE A 163 -25.10 -4.44 0.03
CA ILE A 163 -26.02 -5.34 -0.71
C ILE A 163 -27.10 -5.86 0.24
N ASP A 164 -26.74 -6.28 1.45
CA ASP A 164 -27.64 -6.86 2.45
C ASP A 164 -28.42 -5.81 3.24
N ASN A 165 -28.22 -4.51 2.97
CA ASN A 165 -28.80 -3.40 3.72
C ASN A 165 -28.53 -3.47 5.23
N ALA A 166 -27.31 -3.89 5.62
CA ALA A 166 -26.93 -4.02 7.02
C ALA A 166 -27.01 -2.67 7.75
N GLU A 167 -27.48 -2.71 8.99
CA GLU A 167 -27.66 -1.53 9.85
C GLU A 167 -26.90 -1.71 11.16
N LEU A 168 -26.01 -0.76 11.46
CA LEU A 168 -25.25 -0.73 12.70
C LEU A 168 -24.67 0.69 12.92
N GLY A 169 -25.23 1.48 13.83
CA GLY A 169 -24.69 2.77 14.21
C GLY A 169 -24.16 3.60 13.02
N ASN A 170 -22.94 4.05 13.10
CA ASN A 170 -22.28 4.84 12.04
C ASN A 170 -22.03 4.04 10.74
N LEU A 171 -22.01 2.70 10.80
CA LEU A 171 -21.86 1.85 9.63
C LEU A 171 -23.02 2.05 8.65
N THR A 172 -24.23 2.24 9.13
CA THR A 172 -25.42 2.50 8.29
C THR A 172 -25.20 3.67 7.34
N GLY A 173 -24.71 4.80 7.87
CA GLY A 173 -24.39 5.99 7.07
C GLY A 173 -23.25 5.76 6.07
N LEU A 174 -22.24 4.98 6.45
CA LEU A 174 -21.15 4.61 5.55
C LEU A 174 -21.64 3.73 4.39
N LEU A 175 -22.44 2.70 4.69
CA LEU A 175 -22.98 1.79 3.67
C LEU A 175 -23.95 2.50 2.71
N ALA A 176 -24.67 3.53 3.18
CA ALA A 176 -25.53 4.36 2.34
C ALA A 176 -24.76 5.00 1.16
N LYS A 177 -23.47 5.31 1.31
CA LYS A 177 -22.60 5.84 0.24
C LYS A 177 -22.30 4.79 -0.84
N ILE A 178 -22.37 3.50 -0.51
CA ILE A 178 -22.10 2.38 -1.42
C ILE A 178 -23.37 1.96 -2.17
N LYS A 179 -24.58 2.17 -1.59
CA LYS A 179 -25.87 1.77 -2.19
C LYS A 179 -26.06 2.22 -3.66
N PRO A 180 -25.64 3.42 -4.08
CA PRO A 180 -25.73 3.81 -5.48
C PRO A 180 -24.92 2.88 -6.41
N ALA A 181 -23.78 2.36 -5.96
CA ALA A 181 -23.02 1.39 -6.74
C ALA A 181 -23.75 0.04 -6.84
N VAL A 182 -24.38 -0.42 -5.77
CA VAL A 182 -25.24 -1.62 -5.80
C VAL A 182 -26.36 -1.45 -6.81
N ALA A 183 -27.08 -0.32 -6.77
CA ALA A 183 -28.20 -0.04 -7.69
C ALA A 183 -27.72 0.06 -9.16
N GLY A 184 -26.59 0.76 -9.40
CA GLY A 184 -26.05 1.06 -10.73
C GLY A 184 -25.22 -0.07 -11.34
N THR A 185 -25.03 -1.21 -10.66
CA THR A 185 -24.28 -2.35 -11.23
C THR A 185 -25.20 -3.21 -12.08
N THR A 186 -24.87 -3.36 -13.36
CA THR A 186 -25.51 -4.36 -14.23
C THR A 186 -24.88 -5.71 -14.00
N HIS A 187 -25.69 -6.74 -13.74
CA HIS A 187 -25.23 -8.10 -13.51
C HIS A 187 -26.27 -9.12 -13.95
N THR A 188 -25.82 -10.18 -14.59
CA THR A 188 -26.67 -11.33 -14.96
C THR A 188 -26.53 -12.40 -13.86
N GLY A 189 -27.64 -12.78 -13.23
CA GLY A 189 -27.70 -13.74 -12.12
C GLY A 189 -28.04 -13.08 -10.78
N ASP A 190 -27.85 -13.83 -9.70
CA ASP A 190 -28.26 -13.43 -8.36
C ASP A 190 -27.54 -12.19 -7.86
N ARG A 191 -28.34 -11.20 -7.41
CA ARG A 191 -27.83 -9.93 -6.87
C ARG A 191 -27.76 -9.99 -5.34
N THR A 192 -27.03 -10.97 -4.81
CA THR A 192 -26.90 -11.22 -3.36
C THR A 192 -25.45 -11.10 -2.91
N SER A 193 -25.22 -10.91 -1.62
CA SER A 193 -23.89 -10.87 -1.02
C SER A 193 -23.15 -12.22 -1.05
N ASN A 194 -23.86 -13.31 -1.30
CA ASN A 194 -23.30 -14.64 -1.48
C ASN A 194 -22.78 -14.89 -2.91
N ASN A 195 -23.23 -14.09 -3.88
CA ASN A 195 -22.70 -14.13 -5.24
C ASN A 195 -21.45 -13.26 -5.36
N TYR A 196 -20.28 -13.87 -5.24
CA TYR A 196 -19.00 -13.14 -5.26
C TYR A 196 -18.77 -12.37 -6.56
N SER A 197 -19.25 -12.88 -7.70
CA SER A 197 -19.11 -12.16 -8.97
C SER A 197 -19.93 -10.87 -8.99
N PHE A 198 -21.13 -10.86 -8.37
CA PHE A 198 -21.90 -9.66 -8.18
C PHE A 198 -21.24 -8.69 -7.18
N VAL A 199 -20.76 -9.20 -6.04
CA VAL A 199 -20.04 -8.40 -5.03
C VAL A 199 -18.83 -7.70 -5.67
N ASP A 200 -18.05 -8.40 -6.48
CA ASP A 200 -16.85 -7.86 -7.11
C ASP A 200 -17.19 -6.84 -8.23
N ALA A 201 -18.29 -7.07 -8.97
CA ALA A 201 -18.81 -6.10 -9.93
C ALA A 201 -19.28 -4.80 -9.23
N VAL A 202 -19.97 -4.91 -8.09
CA VAL A 202 -20.35 -3.75 -7.26
C VAL A 202 -19.11 -3.05 -6.71
N ALA A 203 -18.10 -3.79 -6.23
CA ALA A 203 -16.86 -3.22 -5.72
C ALA A 203 -16.14 -2.40 -6.81
N ARG A 204 -16.07 -2.91 -8.05
CA ARG A 204 -15.52 -2.20 -9.19
C ARG A 204 -16.33 -0.94 -9.50
N LYS A 205 -17.66 -1.03 -9.58
CA LYS A 205 -18.55 0.11 -9.78
C LYS A 205 -18.41 1.17 -8.70
N ASN A 206 -18.22 0.75 -7.45
CA ASN A 206 -17.99 1.65 -6.34
C ASN A 206 -16.67 2.43 -6.47
N VAL A 207 -15.59 1.83 -7.00
CA VAL A 207 -14.36 2.56 -7.33
C VAL A 207 -14.62 3.63 -8.38
N ASP A 208 -15.32 3.31 -9.48
CA ASP A 208 -15.67 4.26 -10.54
C ASP A 208 -16.48 5.44 -10.00
N MET A 209 -17.46 5.16 -9.14
CA MET A 209 -18.30 6.20 -8.54
C MET A 209 -17.56 7.05 -7.51
N THR A 210 -16.66 6.45 -6.72
CA THR A 210 -15.81 7.19 -5.79
C THR A 210 -14.88 8.16 -6.56
N ILE A 211 -14.29 7.74 -7.66
CA ILE A 211 -13.46 8.62 -8.51
C ILE A 211 -14.29 9.77 -9.07
N THR A 212 -15.48 9.47 -9.59
CA THR A 212 -16.41 10.50 -10.08
C THR A 212 -16.77 11.50 -8.99
N SER A 213 -17.02 11.00 -7.77
CA SER A 213 -17.34 11.85 -6.62
C SER A 213 -16.15 12.71 -6.19
N ILE A 214 -14.93 12.18 -6.18
CA ILE A 214 -13.70 12.95 -5.89
C ILE A 214 -13.57 14.12 -6.88
N ARG A 215 -13.71 13.87 -8.19
CA ARG A 215 -13.65 14.92 -9.23
C ARG A 215 -14.70 16.00 -9.03
N LYS A 216 -15.92 15.60 -8.66
CA LYS A 216 -17.04 16.53 -8.42
C LYS A 216 -16.87 17.34 -7.14
N ALA A 217 -16.39 16.70 -6.06
CA ALA A 217 -16.33 17.30 -4.72
C ALA A 217 -15.08 18.13 -4.47
N SER A 218 -13.99 17.89 -5.24
CA SER A 218 -12.73 18.62 -5.13
C SER A 218 -12.37 19.35 -6.43
N PRO A 219 -12.73 20.62 -6.59
CA PRO A 219 -12.25 21.45 -7.72
C PRO A 219 -10.72 21.53 -7.78
N VAL A 220 -10.03 21.43 -6.65
CA VAL A 220 -8.56 21.43 -6.57
C VAL A 220 -7.99 20.21 -7.31
N LEU A 221 -8.45 19.02 -6.98
CA LEU A 221 -7.98 17.77 -7.61
C LEU A 221 -8.39 17.70 -9.08
N ALA A 222 -9.63 18.09 -9.41
CA ALA A 222 -10.11 18.13 -10.79
C ALA A 222 -9.29 19.10 -11.66
N GLY A 223 -8.94 20.28 -11.15
CA GLY A 223 -8.09 21.24 -11.83
C GLY A 223 -6.65 20.75 -12.02
N MET A 224 -6.09 20.04 -11.04
CA MET A 224 -4.77 19.43 -11.16
C MET A 224 -4.74 18.27 -12.17
N GLU A 225 -5.80 17.46 -12.22
CA GLU A 225 -5.95 16.38 -13.21
C GLU A 225 -6.09 16.96 -14.62
N SER A 226 -6.95 17.97 -14.81
CA SER A 226 -7.15 18.64 -16.11
C SER A 226 -5.89 19.28 -16.67
N SER A 227 -4.99 19.75 -15.78
CA SER A 227 -3.68 20.31 -16.20
C SER A 227 -2.62 19.24 -16.44
N GLY A 228 -2.90 17.97 -16.20
CA GLY A 228 -1.94 16.87 -16.30
C GLY A 228 -0.93 16.82 -15.14
N ALA A 229 -1.10 17.62 -14.08
CA ALA A 229 -0.21 17.63 -12.92
C ALA A 229 -0.36 16.35 -12.08
N ILE A 230 -1.55 15.77 -12.05
CA ILE A 230 -1.85 14.48 -11.42
C ILE A 230 -2.70 13.61 -12.34
N LYS A 231 -2.81 12.33 -11.99
CA LYS A 231 -3.79 11.39 -12.54
C LYS A 231 -4.63 10.79 -11.41
N ILE A 232 -5.94 10.69 -11.63
CA ILE A 232 -6.87 9.98 -10.75
C ILE A 232 -7.22 8.67 -11.43
N ALA A 233 -6.82 7.55 -10.83
CA ALA A 233 -6.97 6.22 -11.42
C ALA A 233 -7.66 5.25 -10.47
N GLY A 234 -8.23 4.19 -11.02
CA GLY A 234 -8.86 3.10 -10.29
C GLY A 234 -8.01 1.84 -10.27
N ALA A 235 -8.22 1.02 -9.25
CA ALA A 235 -7.67 -0.33 -9.20
C ALA A 235 -8.57 -1.31 -8.45
N MET A 236 -8.46 -2.60 -8.80
CA MET A 236 -9.07 -3.71 -8.05
C MET A 236 -8.01 -4.70 -7.61
N TYR A 237 -7.96 -4.99 -6.33
CA TYR A 237 -7.07 -5.99 -5.75
C TYR A 237 -7.77 -7.33 -5.58
N GLY A 238 -7.25 -8.36 -6.20
CA GLY A 238 -7.71 -9.74 -6.06
C GLY A 238 -7.13 -10.40 -4.81
N LEU A 239 -7.94 -10.60 -3.77
CA LEU A 239 -7.48 -11.22 -2.51
C LEU A 239 -6.90 -12.62 -2.68
N GLN A 240 -7.40 -13.39 -3.65
CA GLN A 240 -6.92 -14.76 -3.90
C GLN A 240 -5.69 -14.80 -4.80
N THR A 241 -5.57 -13.84 -5.71
CA THR A 241 -4.54 -13.85 -6.76
C THR A 241 -3.33 -12.98 -6.45
N GLY A 242 -3.50 -12.01 -5.53
CA GLY A 242 -2.49 -10.99 -5.26
C GLY A 242 -2.33 -9.96 -6.39
N VAL A 243 -3.15 -10.04 -7.44
CA VAL A 243 -3.08 -9.13 -8.60
C VAL A 243 -3.81 -7.83 -8.28
N VAL A 244 -3.20 -6.72 -8.61
CA VAL A 244 -3.86 -5.40 -8.69
C VAL A 244 -4.09 -5.09 -10.16
N ASP A 245 -5.36 -5.03 -10.55
CA ASP A 245 -5.80 -4.62 -11.89
C ASP A 245 -6.05 -3.11 -11.87
N PHE A 246 -5.25 -2.36 -12.66
CA PHE A 246 -5.32 -0.90 -12.77
C PHE A 246 -6.11 -0.51 -13.99
N PHE A 247 -6.96 0.51 -13.84
CA PHE A 247 -7.80 1.01 -14.93
C PHE A 247 -8.01 2.52 -14.85
N ASP A 248 -8.30 3.12 -15.99
CA ASP A 248 -8.75 4.51 -16.11
C ASP A 248 -10.29 4.59 -15.98
N VAL A 249 -10.82 5.71 -15.45
CA VAL A 249 -12.26 5.95 -15.22
C VAL A 249 -12.66 7.27 -15.88
#